data_9c05d0092edda488782a881f3662769d
#
_entry.id   9c05d0092edda488782a881f3662769d
#
_cell.length_a   1.000
_cell.length_b   1.000
_cell.length_c   1.000
_cell.angle_alpha   90.00
_cell.angle_beta   90.00
_cell.angle_gamma   90.00
#
_symmetry.space_group_name_H-M   'P 1'
#
loop_
_entity.id
_entity.type
_entity.pdbx_description
1 polymer ?
#
loop_
_entity_poly.entity_id
_entity_poly.type
_entity_poly.pdbx_seq_one_letter_code
_entity_poly.pdbx_strand_id
1 'polypeptide(L)'
;LPLVPFTRMATVAMTSLRVSTIELGDHVAVTGLGLIGNMAAQLAGLQGATVIGVDLSENRRRLAEACGISHTVAGGEGAAERVKAIAEGGVGTLIEATGVPQVAVESVSWIRQYGELILLGSPRGRYETDVTDLLNSVHLNGRGCITFKGAHEWRFPVEEDPFVKHSLVRNSKVVFGLLKSGRLRVEPLISHILAPEEAAAAYDGLKNRKDEYQGVLFKWV
;
A
#
# COMPACT_ATOMS: atom_id res chain seq x y z
N LEU A 1 22.87 5.15 -9.62
CA LEU A 1 21.49 5.59 -9.45
C LEU A 1 20.96 5.05 -8.11
N PRO A 2 20.87 5.86 -7.04
CA PRO A 2 20.49 5.38 -5.69
C PRO A 2 19.06 4.88 -5.60
N LEU A 3 18.21 5.13 -6.60
CA LEU A 3 16.79 4.78 -6.57
C LEU A 3 16.49 3.37 -7.14
N VAL A 4 17.44 2.75 -7.84
CA VAL A 4 17.25 1.43 -8.46
C VAL A 4 16.80 0.34 -7.47
N PRO A 5 17.32 0.27 -6.23
CA PRO A 5 16.88 -0.73 -5.26
C PRO A 5 15.38 -0.67 -4.93
N PHE A 6 14.76 0.49 -5.05
CA PHE A 6 13.31 0.65 -4.82
C PHE A 6 12.44 -0.01 -5.91
N THR A 7 13.01 -0.32 -7.07
CA THR A 7 12.25 -0.97 -8.17
C THR A 7 11.57 -2.24 -7.68
N ARG A 8 12.27 -3.07 -6.91
CA ARG A 8 11.70 -4.31 -6.36
C ARG A 8 10.51 -4.05 -5.44
N MET A 9 10.65 -3.13 -4.51
CA MET A 9 9.59 -2.80 -3.56
C MET A 9 8.38 -2.16 -4.25
N ALA A 10 8.63 -1.29 -5.23
CA ALA A 10 7.57 -0.66 -6.02
C ALA A 10 6.86 -1.67 -6.95
N THR A 11 7.54 -2.71 -7.42
CA THR A 11 6.91 -3.82 -8.18
C THR A 11 5.94 -4.61 -7.29
N VAL A 12 6.30 -4.85 -6.02
CA VAL A 12 5.39 -5.44 -5.04
C VAL A 12 4.16 -4.55 -4.84
N ALA A 13 4.38 -3.25 -4.58
CA ALA A 13 3.31 -2.27 -4.41
C ALA A 13 2.39 -2.20 -5.64
N MET A 14 2.97 -2.23 -6.86
CA MET A 14 2.21 -2.20 -8.12
C MET A 14 1.25 -3.39 -8.27
N THR A 15 1.48 -4.51 -7.61
CA THR A 15 0.59 -5.66 -7.70
C THR A 15 -0.81 -5.32 -7.19
N SER A 16 -0.94 -4.46 -6.17
CA SER A 16 -2.25 -4.00 -5.69
C SER A 16 -3.04 -3.30 -6.80
N LEU A 17 -2.39 -2.48 -7.62
CA LEU A 17 -3.01 -1.77 -8.74
C LEU A 17 -3.37 -2.71 -9.89
N ARG A 18 -2.58 -3.77 -10.10
CA ARG A 18 -2.81 -4.75 -11.18
C ARG A 18 -4.01 -5.65 -10.92
N VAL A 19 -4.38 -5.85 -9.66
CA VAL A 19 -5.55 -6.66 -9.28
C VAL A 19 -6.78 -5.81 -8.97
N SER A 20 -6.61 -4.50 -8.75
CA SER A 20 -7.70 -3.58 -8.44
C SER A 20 -8.53 -3.22 -9.67
N THR A 21 -9.69 -2.64 -9.40
CA THR A 21 -10.59 -2.03 -10.38
C THR A 21 -10.58 -0.50 -10.28
N ILE A 22 -9.49 0.09 -9.78
CA ILE A 22 -9.34 1.54 -9.62
C ILE A 22 -9.47 2.23 -10.98
N GLU A 23 -10.36 3.21 -11.04
CA GLU A 23 -10.58 4.07 -12.20
C GLU A 23 -10.27 5.55 -11.86
N LEU A 24 -10.19 6.36 -12.90
CA LEU A 24 -10.02 7.80 -12.77
C LEU A 24 -11.17 8.41 -11.94
N GLY A 25 -10.82 9.15 -10.88
CA GLY A 25 -11.79 9.81 -10.00
C GLY A 25 -12.24 8.96 -8.81
N ASP A 26 -11.81 7.72 -8.68
CA ASP A 26 -12.10 6.90 -7.50
C ASP A 26 -11.42 7.43 -6.24
N HIS A 27 -12.06 7.22 -5.08
CA HIS A 27 -11.43 7.36 -3.77
C HIS A 27 -10.79 6.03 -3.35
N VAL A 28 -9.51 6.08 -2.99
CA VAL A 28 -8.72 4.92 -2.57
C VAL A 28 -8.13 5.17 -1.18
N ALA A 29 -8.41 4.30 -0.22
CA ALA A 29 -7.70 4.30 1.06
C ALA A 29 -6.51 3.32 1.02
N VAL A 30 -5.39 3.71 1.62
CA VAL A 30 -4.24 2.83 1.84
C VAL A 30 -3.92 2.80 3.32
N THR A 31 -4.08 1.64 3.96
CA THR A 31 -3.72 1.45 5.38
C THR A 31 -2.29 0.95 5.49
N GLY A 32 -1.50 1.65 6.32
CA GLY A 32 -0.06 1.40 6.47
C GLY A 32 0.78 2.11 5.41
N LEU A 33 1.40 3.23 5.81
CA LEU A 33 2.23 4.08 4.95
C LEU A 33 3.74 3.79 5.12
N GLY A 34 4.09 2.56 5.45
CA GLY A 34 5.45 2.08 5.32
C GLY A 34 5.90 2.09 3.86
N LEU A 35 7.11 1.62 3.58
CA LEU A 35 7.72 1.69 2.25
C LEU A 35 6.80 1.20 1.12
N ILE A 36 6.19 0.01 1.30
CA ILE A 36 5.30 -0.60 0.28
C ILE A 36 3.98 0.17 0.14
N GLY A 37 3.32 0.48 1.26
CA GLY A 37 2.03 1.18 1.25
C GLY A 37 2.14 2.61 0.71
N ASN A 38 3.22 3.32 1.03
CA ASN A 38 3.48 4.65 0.46
C ASN A 38 3.59 4.59 -1.07
N MET A 39 4.38 3.65 -1.60
CA MET A 39 4.50 3.48 -3.05
C MET A 39 3.19 3.02 -3.70
N ALA A 40 2.39 2.17 -3.03
CA ALA A 40 1.06 1.79 -3.51
C ALA A 40 0.12 3.01 -3.58
N ALA A 41 0.15 3.87 -2.57
CA ALA A 41 -0.61 5.12 -2.52
C ALA A 41 -0.22 6.06 -3.67
N GLN A 42 1.08 6.28 -3.90
CA GLN A 42 1.54 7.08 -5.03
C GLN A 42 1.09 6.49 -6.38
N LEU A 43 1.22 5.17 -6.55
CA LEU A 43 0.81 4.49 -7.78
C LEU A 43 -0.70 4.60 -8.03
N ALA A 44 -1.54 4.51 -6.98
CA ALA A 44 -2.97 4.74 -7.08
C ALA A 44 -3.30 6.17 -7.52
N GLY A 45 -2.61 7.17 -6.97
CA GLY A 45 -2.72 8.55 -7.42
C GLY A 45 -2.29 8.75 -8.87
N LEU A 46 -1.21 8.08 -9.31
CA LEU A 46 -0.77 8.10 -10.72
C LEU A 46 -1.77 7.41 -11.67
N GLN A 47 -2.64 6.53 -11.17
CA GLN A 47 -3.75 5.93 -11.92
C GLN A 47 -4.98 6.84 -11.98
N GLY A 48 -4.98 7.95 -11.24
CA GLY A 48 -6.02 8.96 -11.26
C GLY A 48 -6.98 8.93 -10.07
N ALA A 49 -6.66 8.17 -9.03
CA ALA A 49 -7.45 8.13 -7.80
C ALA A 49 -7.15 9.31 -6.87
N THR A 50 -8.16 9.73 -6.11
CA THR A 50 -7.98 10.52 -4.89
C THR A 50 -7.57 9.59 -3.75
N VAL A 51 -6.33 9.71 -3.29
CA VAL A 51 -5.74 8.79 -2.32
C VAL A 51 -5.81 9.33 -0.90
N ILE A 52 -6.24 8.48 0.02
CA ILE A 52 -6.28 8.73 1.46
C ILE A 52 -5.33 7.74 2.14
N GLY A 53 -4.17 8.24 2.56
CA GLY A 53 -3.19 7.44 3.31
C GLY A 53 -3.54 7.37 4.80
N VAL A 54 -3.54 6.17 5.37
CA VAL A 54 -3.87 5.97 6.79
C VAL A 54 -2.72 5.28 7.51
N ASP A 55 -2.17 5.89 8.54
CA ASP A 55 -1.13 5.29 9.40
C ASP A 55 -1.22 5.83 10.83
N LEU A 56 -0.84 5.01 11.81
CA LEU A 56 -0.73 5.44 13.21
C LEU A 56 0.43 6.44 13.40
N SER A 57 1.54 6.23 12.71
CA SER A 57 2.74 7.06 12.81
C SER A 57 2.56 8.40 12.10
N GLU A 58 2.70 9.49 12.86
CA GLU A 58 2.72 10.84 12.30
C GLU A 58 3.87 11.03 11.31
N ASN A 59 5.04 10.47 11.62
CA ASN A 59 6.21 10.56 10.75
C ASN A 59 5.93 9.95 9.37
N ARG A 60 5.28 8.78 9.32
CA ARG A 60 4.93 8.13 8.05
C ARG A 60 3.89 8.93 7.26
N ARG A 61 2.94 9.55 7.94
CA ARG A 61 1.97 10.44 7.27
C ARG A 61 2.68 11.65 6.66
N ARG A 62 3.60 12.31 7.38
CA ARG A 62 4.42 13.42 6.83
C ARG A 62 5.27 13.00 5.63
N LEU A 63 5.87 11.81 5.68
CA LEU A 63 6.62 11.27 4.55
C LEU A 63 5.71 10.98 3.34
N ALA A 64 4.49 10.52 3.60
CA ALA A 64 3.49 10.33 2.54
C ALA A 64 3.11 11.65 1.88
N GLU A 65 2.90 12.71 2.64
CA GLU A 65 2.66 14.07 2.15
C GLU A 65 3.85 14.59 1.33
N ALA A 66 5.09 14.38 1.81
CA ALA A 66 6.30 14.72 1.07
C ALA A 66 6.42 13.96 -0.26
N CYS A 67 5.88 12.75 -0.34
CA CYS A 67 5.75 11.97 -1.56
C CYS A 67 4.58 12.40 -2.47
N GLY A 68 3.76 13.36 -2.05
CA GLY A 68 2.67 13.93 -2.85
C GLY A 68 1.29 13.31 -2.60
N ILE A 69 1.10 12.58 -1.50
CA ILE A 69 -0.21 12.08 -1.08
C ILE A 69 -0.93 13.24 -0.37
N SER A 70 -2.03 13.70 -0.94
CA SER A 70 -2.72 14.93 -0.52
C SER A 70 -3.58 14.78 0.74
N HIS A 71 -4.04 13.58 1.03
CA HIS A 71 -4.88 13.31 2.20
C HIS A 71 -4.22 12.24 3.07
N THR A 72 -3.91 12.59 4.31
CA THR A 72 -3.45 11.64 5.32
C THR A 72 -4.35 11.66 6.54
N VAL A 73 -4.59 10.50 7.12
CA VAL A 73 -5.46 10.30 8.27
C VAL A 73 -4.73 9.51 9.34
N ALA A 74 -4.83 9.95 10.60
CA ALA A 74 -4.35 9.16 11.72
C ALA A 74 -5.17 7.87 11.85
N GLY A 75 -4.51 6.71 11.89
CA GLY A 75 -5.15 5.42 12.14
C GLY A 75 -5.72 5.33 13.57
N GLY A 76 -6.45 4.26 13.86
CA GLY A 76 -7.08 4.01 15.14
C GLY A 76 -8.48 4.63 15.27
N GLU A 77 -8.89 4.99 16.48
CA GLU A 77 -10.23 5.47 16.75
C GLU A 77 -10.62 6.67 15.88
N GLY A 78 -11.84 6.63 15.33
CA GLY A 78 -12.36 7.67 14.44
C GLY A 78 -11.74 7.71 13.05
N ALA A 79 -10.89 6.75 12.67
CA ALA A 79 -10.28 6.72 11.33
C ALA A 79 -11.34 6.48 10.24
N ALA A 80 -12.32 5.63 10.51
CA ALA A 80 -13.42 5.35 9.60
C ALA A 80 -14.19 6.60 9.20
N GLU A 81 -14.57 7.41 10.20
CA GLU A 81 -15.33 8.66 10.01
C GLU A 81 -14.53 9.68 9.21
N ARG A 82 -13.24 9.81 9.52
CA ARG A 82 -12.34 10.73 8.79
C ARG A 82 -12.15 10.31 7.34
N VAL A 83 -11.95 9.01 7.07
CA VAL A 83 -11.84 8.49 5.70
C VAL A 83 -13.15 8.70 4.94
N LYS A 84 -14.29 8.37 5.55
CA LYS A 84 -15.62 8.55 4.93
C LYS A 84 -15.97 10.00 4.66
N ALA A 85 -15.51 10.92 5.52
CA ALA A 85 -15.72 12.35 5.31
C ALA A 85 -14.99 12.86 4.05
N ILE A 86 -13.76 12.36 3.81
CA ILE A 86 -13.00 12.71 2.59
C ILE A 86 -13.56 12.00 1.36
N ALA A 87 -13.98 10.74 1.51
CA ALA A 87 -14.45 9.88 0.42
C ALA A 87 -15.97 9.94 0.21
N GLU A 88 -16.66 10.96 0.76
CA GLU A 88 -18.10 11.19 0.57
C GLU A 88 -18.96 9.94 0.81
N GLY A 89 -18.68 9.22 1.91
CA GLY A 89 -19.45 8.03 2.32
C GLY A 89 -18.67 6.71 2.28
N GLY A 90 -17.53 6.66 1.63
CA GLY A 90 -16.66 5.47 1.62
C GLY A 90 -15.81 5.34 0.36
N VAL A 91 -14.74 4.57 0.46
CA VAL A 91 -13.79 4.38 -0.65
C VAL A 91 -14.24 3.28 -1.61
N GLY A 92 -13.91 3.41 -2.89
CA GLY A 92 -14.12 2.35 -3.88
C GLY A 92 -13.14 1.19 -3.69
N THR A 93 -11.89 1.51 -3.35
CA THR A 93 -10.84 0.53 -3.11
C THR A 93 -10.13 0.82 -1.79
N LEU A 94 -9.91 -0.20 -0.99
CA LEU A 94 -9.04 -0.16 0.17
C LEU A 94 -7.86 -1.09 -0.06
N ILE A 95 -6.63 -0.55 0.01
CA ILE A 95 -5.39 -1.32 -0.09
C ILE A 95 -4.85 -1.50 1.34
N GLU A 96 -4.89 -2.73 1.84
CA GLU A 96 -4.35 -3.08 3.15
C GLU A 96 -2.87 -3.43 3.01
N ALA A 97 -1.99 -2.57 3.54
CA ALA A 97 -0.53 -2.72 3.45
C ALA A 97 0.16 -2.87 4.82
N THR A 98 -0.60 -2.99 5.91
CA THR A 98 -0.02 -3.21 7.25
C THR A 98 0.37 -4.65 7.48
N GLY A 99 -0.38 -5.60 6.93
CA GLY A 99 -0.31 -7.01 7.26
C GLY A 99 -0.81 -7.34 8.67
N VAL A 100 -1.64 -6.46 9.26
CA VAL A 100 -2.31 -6.69 10.56
C VAL A 100 -3.72 -7.19 10.29
N PRO A 101 -4.06 -8.45 10.63
CA PRO A 101 -5.36 -9.03 10.31
C PRO A 101 -6.55 -8.23 10.85
N GLN A 102 -6.41 -7.66 12.04
CA GLN A 102 -7.43 -6.80 12.63
C GLN A 102 -7.73 -5.58 11.75
N VAL A 103 -6.70 -4.91 11.22
CA VAL A 103 -6.87 -3.74 10.34
C VAL A 103 -7.64 -4.12 9.08
N ALA A 104 -7.32 -5.27 8.48
CA ALA A 104 -8.05 -5.76 7.30
C ALA A 104 -9.54 -5.99 7.58
N VAL A 105 -9.88 -6.55 8.74
CA VAL A 105 -11.28 -6.83 9.11
C VAL A 105 -12.04 -5.54 9.44
N GLU A 106 -11.47 -4.67 10.27
CA GLU A 106 -12.13 -3.45 10.74
C GLU A 106 -12.33 -2.41 9.63
N SER A 107 -11.36 -2.30 8.72
CA SER A 107 -11.41 -1.34 7.61
C SER A 107 -12.42 -1.67 6.50
N VAL A 108 -13.00 -2.87 6.51
CA VAL A 108 -14.10 -3.25 5.60
C VAL A 108 -15.25 -2.24 5.67
N SER A 109 -15.54 -1.72 6.85
CA SER A 109 -16.59 -0.72 7.07
C SER A 109 -16.33 0.63 6.38
N TRP A 110 -15.13 0.87 5.86
CA TRP A 110 -14.76 2.11 5.15
C TRP A 110 -15.10 2.05 3.66
N ILE A 111 -15.37 0.84 3.17
CA ILE A 111 -15.56 0.57 1.74
C ILE A 111 -17.03 0.82 1.38
N ARG A 112 -17.26 1.56 0.29
CA ARG A 112 -18.60 1.77 -0.27
C ARG A 112 -19.16 0.48 -0.87
N GLN A 113 -20.45 0.48 -1.14
CA GLN A 113 -21.11 -0.64 -1.83
C GLN A 113 -20.44 -0.94 -3.18
N TYR A 114 -20.25 -2.23 -3.47
CA TYR A 114 -19.53 -2.78 -4.62
C TYR A 114 -18.06 -2.41 -4.71
N GLY A 115 -17.47 -1.89 -3.63
CA GLY A 115 -16.06 -1.64 -3.54
C GLY A 115 -15.22 -2.91 -3.30
N GLU A 116 -13.93 -2.73 -3.07
CA GLU A 116 -12.99 -3.84 -2.93
C GLU A 116 -11.97 -3.62 -1.81
N LEU A 117 -11.57 -4.73 -1.19
CA LEU A 117 -10.41 -4.82 -0.29
C LEU A 117 -9.29 -5.55 -1.00
N ILE A 118 -8.13 -4.92 -1.10
CA ILE A 118 -6.91 -5.49 -1.66
C ILE A 118 -5.92 -5.81 -0.53
N LEU A 119 -5.65 -7.09 -0.31
CA LEU A 119 -4.66 -7.53 0.66
C LEU A 119 -3.26 -7.47 0.01
N LEU A 120 -2.51 -6.40 0.29
CA LEU A 120 -1.14 -6.19 -0.14
C LEU A 120 -0.15 -6.57 0.97
N GLY A 121 -0.45 -6.22 2.21
CA GLY A 121 0.31 -6.66 3.37
C GLY A 121 0.07 -8.16 3.65
N SER A 122 1.15 -8.93 3.84
CA SER A 122 1.02 -10.33 4.24
C SER A 122 0.53 -10.43 5.68
N PRO A 123 -0.65 -11.02 5.94
CA PRO A 123 -1.18 -11.13 7.30
C PRO A 123 -0.23 -11.85 8.24
N ARG A 124 0.04 -11.24 9.39
CA ARG A 124 0.95 -11.75 10.42
C ARG A 124 0.32 -11.63 11.79
N GLY A 125 0.56 -12.61 12.62
CA GLY A 125 -0.03 -12.69 13.94
C GLY A 125 -1.38 -13.39 13.94
N ARG A 126 -1.87 -13.67 15.14
CA ARG A 126 -3.17 -14.30 15.38
C ARG A 126 -4.21 -13.23 15.70
N TYR A 127 -5.37 -13.32 15.08
CA TYR A 127 -6.53 -12.48 15.38
C TYR A 127 -7.76 -13.36 15.44
N GLU A 128 -8.42 -13.36 16.58
CA GLU A 128 -9.67 -14.11 16.80
C GLU A 128 -10.82 -13.10 16.83
N THR A 129 -11.80 -13.30 15.96
CA THR A 129 -12.97 -12.45 15.87
C THR A 129 -14.17 -13.20 15.30
N ASP A 130 -15.37 -12.69 15.54
CA ASP A 130 -16.55 -13.12 14.81
C ASP A 130 -16.48 -12.57 13.37
N VAL A 131 -16.46 -13.50 12.42
CA VAL A 131 -16.36 -13.17 10.99
C VAL A 131 -17.72 -12.98 10.31
N THR A 132 -18.82 -13.10 11.04
CA THR A 132 -20.19 -13.07 10.47
C THR A 132 -20.45 -11.76 9.74
N ASP A 133 -20.14 -10.61 10.34
CA ASP A 133 -20.34 -9.31 9.68
C ASP A 133 -19.43 -9.11 8.48
N LEU A 134 -18.20 -9.61 8.53
CA LEU A 134 -17.28 -9.61 7.40
C LEU A 134 -17.86 -10.42 6.22
N LEU A 135 -18.33 -11.62 6.46
CA LEU A 135 -18.92 -12.47 5.43
C LEU A 135 -20.22 -11.87 4.87
N ASN A 136 -21.04 -11.26 5.72
CA ASN A 136 -22.23 -10.54 5.30
C ASN A 136 -21.89 -9.33 4.40
N SER A 137 -20.80 -8.63 4.68
CA SER A 137 -20.32 -7.53 3.84
C SER A 137 -19.91 -7.97 2.44
N VAL A 138 -19.41 -9.19 2.30
CA VAL A 138 -19.07 -9.78 0.99
C VAL A 138 -20.33 -10.31 0.29
N HIS A 139 -21.24 -10.97 1.00
CA HIS A 139 -22.34 -11.70 0.40
C HIS A 139 -23.59 -10.86 0.15
N LEU A 140 -23.96 -9.98 1.08
CA LEU A 140 -25.24 -9.29 1.06
C LEU A 140 -25.17 -7.94 0.35
N ASN A 141 -26.03 -7.75 -0.64
CA ASN A 141 -26.14 -6.47 -1.36
C ASN A 141 -26.39 -5.28 -0.42
N GLY A 142 -27.27 -5.40 0.56
CA GLY A 142 -27.55 -4.34 1.55
C GLY A 142 -26.44 -4.12 2.59
N ARG A 143 -25.37 -4.91 2.57
CA ARG A 143 -24.22 -4.84 3.48
C ARG A 143 -22.91 -4.44 2.79
N GLY A 144 -22.95 -4.18 1.48
CA GLY A 144 -21.79 -3.72 0.71
C GLY A 144 -21.49 -4.52 -0.54
N CYS A 145 -21.68 -5.85 -0.54
CA CYS A 145 -21.34 -6.73 -1.66
C CYS A 145 -19.91 -6.49 -2.16
N ILE A 146 -18.96 -6.39 -1.20
CA ILE A 146 -17.56 -6.05 -1.48
C ILE A 146 -16.77 -7.25 -1.97
N THR A 147 -15.73 -6.98 -2.73
CA THR A 147 -14.82 -8.00 -3.28
C THR A 147 -13.50 -8.02 -2.52
N PHE A 148 -13.03 -9.19 -2.10
CA PHE A 148 -11.70 -9.38 -1.52
C PHE A 148 -10.74 -9.92 -2.56
N LYS A 149 -9.56 -9.29 -2.67
CA LYS A 149 -8.51 -9.70 -3.61
C LYS A 149 -7.15 -9.76 -2.92
N GLY A 150 -6.39 -10.82 -3.19
CA GLY A 150 -5.00 -10.91 -2.78
C GLY A 150 -4.07 -10.28 -3.80
N ALA A 151 -3.08 -9.52 -3.35
CA ALA A 151 -2.09 -8.82 -4.19
C ALA A 151 -0.66 -9.35 -3.98
N HIS A 152 -0.51 -10.67 -3.83
CA HIS A 152 0.81 -11.27 -3.79
C HIS A 152 1.46 -11.21 -5.18
N GLU A 153 2.71 -10.74 -5.25
CA GLU A 153 3.38 -10.47 -6.53
C GLU A 153 3.57 -11.69 -7.43
N TRP A 154 3.78 -12.86 -6.83
CA TRP A 154 3.96 -14.12 -7.56
C TRP A 154 2.68 -14.67 -8.22
N ARG A 155 1.58 -13.91 -8.19
CA ARG A 155 0.42 -14.27 -9.00
C ARG A 155 0.63 -14.00 -10.50
N PHE A 156 1.65 -13.22 -10.86
CA PHE A 156 2.04 -12.96 -12.24
C PHE A 156 3.31 -13.71 -12.61
N PRO A 157 3.45 -14.16 -13.88
CA PRO A 157 4.69 -14.78 -14.36
C PRO A 157 5.86 -13.79 -14.28
N VAL A 158 7.08 -14.33 -14.25
CA VAL A 158 8.30 -13.52 -14.28
C VAL A 158 8.44 -12.83 -15.63
N GLU A 159 8.43 -13.61 -16.69
CA GLU A 159 8.56 -13.14 -18.07
C GLU A 159 7.21 -12.77 -18.69
N GLU A 160 7.26 -12.07 -19.81
CA GLU A 160 6.05 -11.75 -20.58
C GLU A 160 5.47 -13.03 -21.19
N ASP A 161 4.16 -13.20 -21.09
CA ASP A 161 3.41 -14.36 -21.57
C ASP A 161 2.20 -13.87 -22.37
N PRO A 162 1.89 -14.44 -23.55
CA PRO A 162 0.82 -13.97 -24.41
C PRO A 162 -0.58 -14.14 -23.81
N PHE A 163 -0.75 -15.00 -22.80
CA PHE A 163 -2.03 -15.26 -22.17
C PHE A 163 -2.30 -14.39 -20.92
N VAL A 164 -1.32 -13.59 -20.48
CA VAL A 164 -1.49 -12.69 -19.32
C VAL A 164 -1.04 -11.28 -19.63
N LYS A 165 -1.80 -10.31 -19.17
CA LYS A 165 -1.51 -8.88 -19.42
C LYS A 165 -0.26 -8.39 -18.68
N HIS A 166 0.05 -8.95 -17.52
CA HIS A 166 1.08 -8.46 -16.61
C HIS A 166 2.13 -9.53 -16.32
N SER A 167 3.39 -9.10 -16.23
CA SER A 167 4.51 -9.90 -15.77
C SER A 167 5.38 -9.08 -14.80
N LEU A 168 6.25 -9.73 -14.04
CA LEU A 168 7.18 -9.03 -13.15
C LEU A 168 8.15 -8.15 -13.97
N VAL A 169 8.64 -8.64 -15.10
CA VAL A 169 9.52 -7.87 -16.01
C VAL A 169 8.81 -6.64 -16.54
N ARG A 170 7.58 -6.76 -17.03
CA ARG A 170 6.78 -5.61 -17.49
C ARG A 170 6.54 -4.59 -16.38
N ASN A 171 6.15 -5.06 -15.18
CA ASN A 171 5.92 -4.19 -14.04
C ASN A 171 7.20 -3.45 -13.63
N SER A 172 8.35 -4.14 -13.62
CA SER A 172 9.65 -3.53 -13.31
C SER A 172 10.05 -2.45 -14.32
N LYS A 173 9.82 -2.67 -15.62
CA LYS A 173 10.05 -1.65 -16.66
C LYS A 173 9.22 -0.39 -16.43
N VAL A 174 7.93 -0.54 -16.08
CA VAL A 174 7.05 0.59 -15.77
C VAL A 174 7.51 1.34 -14.53
N VAL A 175 7.78 0.64 -13.43
CA VAL A 175 8.27 1.22 -12.18
C VAL A 175 9.59 1.97 -12.40
N PHE A 176 10.53 1.35 -13.12
CA PHE A 176 11.82 1.98 -13.42
C PHE A 176 11.64 3.29 -14.21
N GLY A 177 10.71 3.30 -15.18
CA GLY A 177 10.34 4.52 -15.91
C GLY A 177 9.76 5.61 -15.00
N LEU A 178 8.92 5.24 -14.04
CA LEU A 178 8.32 6.16 -13.06
C LEU A 178 9.37 6.74 -12.10
N LEU A 179 10.30 5.92 -11.61
CA LEU A 179 11.43 6.37 -10.79
C LEU A 179 12.36 7.32 -11.59
N LYS A 180 12.70 6.94 -12.82
CA LYS A 180 13.57 7.75 -13.69
C LYS A 180 12.98 9.13 -14.00
N SER A 181 11.67 9.21 -14.17
CA SER A 181 10.95 10.45 -14.48
C SER A 181 10.58 11.27 -13.24
N GLY A 182 10.89 10.79 -12.02
CA GLY A 182 10.52 11.44 -10.76
C GLY A 182 9.01 11.41 -10.46
N ARG A 183 8.23 10.62 -11.22
CA ARG A 183 6.78 10.47 -10.97
C ARG A 183 6.48 9.57 -9.78
N LEU A 184 7.34 8.60 -9.48
CA LEU A 184 7.33 7.84 -8.23
C LEU A 184 8.47 8.40 -7.36
N ARG A 185 8.10 9.05 -6.26
CA ARG A 185 9.03 9.74 -5.35
C ARG A 185 9.41 8.81 -4.22
N VAL A 186 10.67 8.46 -4.12
CA VAL A 186 11.18 7.55 -3.09
C VAL A 186 12.28 8.18 -2.24
N GLU A 187 12.83 9.32 -2.66
CA GLU A 187 13.86 10.04 -1.93
C GLU A 187 13.44 10.38 -0.49
N PRO A 188 12.21 10.87 -0.21
CA PRO A 188 11.78 11.13 1.15
C PRO A 188 11.70 9.87 2.02
N LEU A 189 11.62 8.69 1.40
CA LEU A 189 11.53 7.40 2.10
C LEU A 189 12.92 6.84 2.48
N ILE A 190 14.00 7.41 1.99
CA ILE A 190 15.37 7.00 2.33
C ILE A 190 15.69 7.55 3.72
N SER A 191 15.66 6.69 4.71
CA SER A 191 16.01 7.08 6.08
C SER A 191 17.52 7.00 6.35
N HIS A 192 18.19 6.01 5.77
CA HIS A 192 19.63 5.77 6.02
C HIS A 192 20.35 5.31 4.75
N ILE A 193 21.59 5.77 4.61
CA ILE A 193 22.55 5.24 3.65
C ILE A 193 23.76 4.80 4.45
N LEU A 194 23.99 3.49 4.55
CA LEU A 194 24.94 2.86 5.44
C LEU A 194 25.98 2.06 4.67
N ALA A 195 27.10 1.78 5.30
CA ALA A 195 28.06 0.80 4.79
C ALA A 195 27.52 -0.62 5.00
N PRO A 196 27.90 -1.63 4.18
CA PRO A 196 27.43 -3.01 4.33
C PRO A 196 27.76 -3.63 5.70
N GLU A 197 28.84 -3.20 6.34
CA GLU A 197 29.30 -3.63 7.66
C GLU A 197 28.29 -3.24 8.77
N GLU A 198 27.47 -2.21 8.53
CA GLU A 198 26.43 -1.72 9.45
C GLU A 198 25.10 -2.49 9.31
N ALA A 199 25.06 -3.55 8.49
CA ALA A 199 23.83 -4.29 8.19
C ALA A 199 23.11 -4.78 9.46
N ALA A 200 23.82 -5.28 10.46
CA ALA A 200 23.21 -5.75 11.71
C ALA A 200 22.44 -4.64 12.44
N ALA A 201 23.04 -3.44 12.55
CA ALA A 201 22.39 -2.27 13.15
C ALA A 201 21.19 -1.78 12.32
N ALA A 202 21.30 -1.82 10.99
CA ALA A 202 20.21 -1.48 10.07
C ALA A 202 19.00 -2.40 10.24
N TYR A 203 19.21 -3.71 10.29
CA TYR A 203 18.14 -4.69 10.51
C TYR A 203 17.50 -4.57 11.89
N ASP A 204 18.30 -4.29 12.94
CA ASP A 204 17.77 -3.98 14.26
C ASP A 204 16.89 -2.74 14.23
N GLY A 205 17.33 -1.66 13.58
CA GLY A 205 16.57 -0.44 13.40
C GLY A 205 15.24 -0.68 12.67
N LEU A 206 15.26 -1.39 11.56
CA LEU A 206 14.06 -1.76 10.78
C LEU A 206 13.06 -2.61 11.58
N LYS A 207 13.55 -3.43 12.51
CA LYS A 207 12.72 -4.28 13.37
C LYS A 207 12.14 -3.51 14.57
N ASN A 208 12.96 -2.73 15.27
CA ASN A 208 12.66 -2.20 16.59
C ASN A 208 12.41 -0.70 16.63
N ARG A 209 12.85 0.05 15.60
CA ARG A 209 12.73 1.52 15.48
C ARG A 209 12.09 1.91 14.14
N LYS A 210 10.91 1.38 13.87
CA LYS A 210 10.22 1.47 12.56
C LYS A 210 9.82 2.89 12.15
N ASP A 211 9.80 3.85 13.07
CA ASP A 211 9.53 5.25 12.74
C ASP A 211 10.78 6.01 12.30
N GLU A 212 11.98 5.53 12.69
CA GLU A 212 13.25 6.09 12.27
C GLU A 212 13.80 5.39 11.02
N TYR A 213 13.59 4.08 10.92
CA TYR A 213 14.10 3.23 9.84
C TYR A 213 12.99 2.83 8.87
N GLN A 214 13.08 3.31 7.63
CA GLN A 214 12.13 2.92 6.56
C GLN A 214 12.89 2.39 5.33
N GLY A 215 13.39 3.28 4.49
CA GLY A 215 14.22 2.93 3.34
C GLY A 215 15.69 2.97 3.71
N VAL A 216 16.30 1.82 3.92
CA VAL A 216 17.73 1.72 4.20
C VAL A 216 18.45 1.25 2.95
N LEU A 217 19.46 2.00 2.53
CA LEU A 217 20.33 1.67 1.41
C LEU A 217 21.72 1.33 1.91
N PHE A 218 22.34 0.31 1.33
CA PHE A 218 23.76 0.02 1.54
C PHE A 218 24.56 0.56 0.35
N LYS A 219 25.55 1.38 0.66
CA LYS A 219 26.49 1.89 -0.34
C LYS A 219 27.72 0.99 -0.36
N TRP A 220 27.85 0.22 -1.40
CA TRP A 220 29.07 -0.49 -1.73
C TRP A 220 30.03 0.50 -2.38
N VAL A 221 31.33 0.38 -2.10
CA VAL A 221 32.38 1.30 -2.62
C VAL A 221 32.27 1.53 -4.12
#